data_ae963dc43d74a2e030f265ce7125b384
#
_entry.id   ae963dc43d74a2e030f265ce7125b384
#
_cell.length_a   1.000
_cell.length_b   1.000
_cell.length_c   1.000
_cell.angle_alpha   90.00
_cell.angle_beta   90.00
_cell.angle_gamma   90.00
#
_symmetry.space_group_name_H-M   'P 1'
#
loop_
_entity.id
_entity.type
_entity.pdbx_description
1 polymer ?
#
loop_
_entity_poly.entity_id
_entity_poly.type
_entity_poly.pdbx_seq_one_letter_code
_entity_poly.pdbx_strand_id
1 'polypeptide(L)'
;MIDRNCMDLFMMEAALTLQTSAARKARQANDVVALLEAQDPGSHIPPRLSASDEADMAAGRMESLGRHVGANLTEILLRDKPRLPDTLDRVKFVCKELWSVVWNKQIDNLRTNHRGVFVLQDQAFRALMALGQPDAAHVYVSMQLSFASGLLLGALDRLGIPCSVQADAEYPPVCSFHVRLMSI
;
A
#
# COMPACT_ATOMS: atom_id res chain seq x y z
N MET A 1 19.91 2.37 14.55
CA MET A 1 18.84 1.34 14.39
C MET A 1 17.58 1.95 14.98
N ILE A 2 16.55 2.19 14.18
CA ILE A 2 15.26 2.72 14.68
C ILE A 2 14.59 1.60 15.46
N ASP A 3 14.08 1.90 16.66
CA ASP A 3 13.33 0.94 17.47
C ASP A 3 12.09 0.49 16.68
N ARG A 4 11.81 -0.82 16.72
CA ARG A 4 10.65 -1.43 16.04
C ARG A 4 9.33 -0.80 16.46
N ASN A 5 9.17 -0.53 17.74
CA ASN A 5 7.97 0.08 18.28
C ASN A 5 7.76 1.50 17.73
N CYS A 6 8.86 2.23 17.49
CA CYS A 6 8.82 3.55 16.90
C CYS A 6 8.29 3.51 15.45
N MET A 7 8.69 2.52 14.64
CA MET A 7 8.20 2.35 13.28
C MET A 7 6.72 1.94 13.27
N ASP A 8 6.33 1.00 14.13
CA ASP A 8 4.94 0.56 14.23
C ASP A 8 4.02 1.73 14.64
N LEU A 9 4.41 2.51 15.65
CA LEU A 9 3.69 3.71 16.08
C LEU A 9 3.64 4.79 14.99
N PHE A 10 4.76 5.01 14.29
CA PHE A 10 4.80 5.96 13.16
C PHE A 10 3.82 5.55 12.05
N MET A 11 3.76 4.28 11.68
CA MET A 11 2.85 3.77 10.66
C MET A 11 1.38 3.88 11.09
N MET A 12 1.09 3.67 12.38
CA MET A 12 -0.26 3.88 12.93
C MET A 12 -0.66 5.35 12.86
N GLU A 13 0.22 6.25 13.29
CA GLU A 13 -0.03 7.71 13.27
C GLU A 13 -0.15 8.24 11.83
N ALA A 14 0.69 7.76 10.92
CA ALA A 14 0.60 8.12 9.51
C ALA A 14 -0.75 7.72 8.90
N ALA A 15 -1.23 6.52 9.18
CA ALA A 15 -2.54 6.05 8.72
C ALA A 15 -3.67 6.94 9.28
N LEU A 16 -3.67 7.22 10.57
CA LEU A 16 -4.67 8.07 11.22
C LEU A 16 -4.66 9.50 10.67
N THR A 17 -3.48 10.07 10.50
CA THR A 17 -3.31 11.42 9.93
C THR A 17 -3.82 11.50 8.50
N LEU A 18 -3.55 10.50 7.66
CA LEU A 18 -4.00 10.47 6.27
C LEU A 18 -5.53 10.32 6.19
N GLN A 19 -6.14 9.49 7.04
CA GLN A 19 -7.60 9.36 7.15
C GLN A 19 -8.24 10.69 7.55
N THR A 20 -7.76 11.31 8.63
CA THR A 20 -8.27 12.58 9.11
C THR A 20 -8.15 13.68 8.05
N SER A 21 -7.04 13.71 7.32
CA SER A 21 -6.81 14.63 6.21
C SER A 21 -7.74 14.38 5.03
N ALA A 22 -8.04 13.11 4.69
CA ALA A 22 -8.97 12.75 3.63
C ALA A 22 -10.40 13.17 3.99
N ALA A 23 -10.86 12.83 5.20
CA ALA A 23 -12.18 13.23 5.71
C ALA A 23 -12.36 14.76 5.71
N ARG A 24 -11.34 15.50 6.13
CA ARG A 24 -11.40 16.97 6.10
C ARG A 24 -11.53 17.52 4.68
N LYS A 25 -10.78 16.95 3.71
CA LYS A 25 -10.87 17.36 2.30
C LYS A 25 -12.21 17.02 1.68
N ALA A 26 -12.77 15.87 2.00
CA ALA A 26 -14.09 15.48 1.52
C ALA A 26 -15.18 16.40 2.05
N ARG A 27 -15.13 16.76 3.35
CA ARG A 27 -16.05 17.74 3.94
C ARG A 27 -15.96 19.10 3.22
N GLN A 28 -14.75 19.62 3.03
CA GLN A 28 -14.55 20.87 2.30
C GLN A 28 -15.10 20.84 0.88
N ALA A 29 -14.90 19.73 0.15
CA ALA A 29 -15.44 19.54 -1.18
C ALA A 29 -16.99 19.49 -1.16
N ASN A 30 -17.58 18.78 -0.21
CA ASN A 30 -19.03 18.69 -0.03
C ASN A 30 -19.67 20.03 0.35
N ASP A 31 -18.97 20.85 1.17
CA ASP A 31 -19.42 22.21 1.50
C ASP A 31 -19.46 23.09 0.24
N VAL A 32 -18.46 23.01 -0.63
CA VAL A 32 -18.45 23.73 -1.91
C VAL A 32 -19.58 23.27 -2.82
N VAL A 33 -19.83 21.95 -2.90
CA VAL A 33 -20.96 21.38 -3.66
C VAL A 33 -22.28 21.94 -3.15
N ALA A 34 -22.48 21.97 -1.83
CA ALA A 34 -23.69 22.53 -1.22
C ALA A 34 -23.90 24.02 -1.54
N LEU A 35 -22.83 24.80 -1.59
CA LEU A 35 -22.90 26.22 -1.97
C LEU A 35 -23.28 26.38 -3.45
N LEU A 36 -22.73 25.56 -4.35
CA LEU A 36 -23.06 25.58 -5.77
C LEU A 36 -24.51 25.18 -6.01
N GLU A 37 -25.02 24.14 -5.33
CA GLU A 37 -26.41 23.71 -5.37
C GLU A 37 -27.37 24.84 -4.95
N ALA A 38 -26.95 25.62 -3.95
CA ALA A 38 -27.77 26.74 -3.46
C ALA A 38 -27.79 27.96 -4.41
N GLN A 39 -26.69 28.17 -5.17
CA GLN A 39 -26.57 29.31 -6.10
C GLN A 39 -27.20 29.04 -7.47
N ASP A 40 -27.08 27.86 -8.00
CA ASP A 40 -27.63 27.48 -9.32
C ASP A 40 -28.12 26.01 -9.32
N PRO A 41 -29.37 25.77 -8.92
CA PRO A 41 -29.94 24.43 -8.81
C PRO A 41 -30.07 23.68 -10.16
N GLY A 42 -29.83 24.35 -11.29
CA GLY A 42 -29.95 23.76 -12.64
C GLY A 42 -28.61 23.42 -13.30
N SER A 43 -27.50 23.75 -12.66
CA SER A 43 -26.16 23.46 -13.20
C SER A 43 -25.75 22.00 -12.99
N HIS A 44 -24.82 21.53 -13.83
CA HIS A 44 -24.22 20.21 -13.65
C HIS A 44 -23.22 20.23 -12.48
N ILE A 45 -23.68 19.81 -11.31
CA ILE A 45 -22.90 19.79 -10.07
C ILE A 45 -22.32 18.39 -9.86
N PRO A 46 -21.04 18.26 -9.46
CA PRO A 46 -20.43 16.97 -9.17
C PRO A 46 -21.12 16.31 -7.95
N PRO A 47 -21.18 14.96 -7.90
CA PRO A 47 -21.75 14.27 -6.76
C PRO A 47 -20.95 14.53 -5.49
N ARG A 48 -21.62 14.50 -4.35
CA ARG A 48 -20.97 14.59 -3.03
C ARG A 48 -20.10 13.38 -2.77
N LEU A 49 -18.94 13.61 -2.17
CA LEU A 49 -18.04 12.54 -1.77
C LEU A 49 -18.63 11.74 -0.62
N SER A 50 -18.60 10.43 -0.75
CA SER A 50 -19.06 9.45 0.23
C SER A 50 -17.94 9.06 1.20
N ALA A 51 -18.27 8.31 2.25
CA ALA A 51 -17.28 7.71 3.16
C ALA A 51 -16.35 6.72 2.45
N SER A 52 -16.83 6.05 1.38
CA SER A 52 -15.99 5.19 0.54
C SER A 52 -14.95 5.99 -0.20
N ASP A 53 -15.32 7.15 -0.78
CA ASP A 53 -14.38 8.03 -1.48
C ASP A 53 -13.32 8.59 -0.52
N GLU A 54 -13.70 8.88 0.72
CA GLU A 54 -12.75 9.30 1.77
C GLU A 54 -11.72 8.20 2.07
N ALA A 55 -12.19 6.95 2.21
CA ALA A 55 -11.32 5.80 2.47
C ALA A 55 -10.37 5.55 1.29
N ASP A 56 -10.87 5.61 0.05
CA ASP A 56 -10.07 5.43 -1.16
C ASP A 56 -9.02 6.54 -1.32
N MET A 57 -9.35 7.79 -1.00
CA MET A 57 -8.37 8.89 -0.99
C MET A 57 -7.27 8.67 0.04
N ALA A 58 -7.59 8.17 1.22
CA ALA A 58 -6.62 7.87 2.26
C ALA A 58 -5.71 6.71 1.84
N ALA A 59 -6.30 5.61 1.36
CA ALA A 59 -5.61 4.43 0.87
C ALA A 59 -4.66 4.76 -0.29
N GLY A 60 -5.09 5.55 -1.26
CA GLY A 60 -4.26 5.98 -2.40
C GLY A 60 -3.05 6.83 -1.99
N ARG A 61 -3.18 7.66 -0.94
CA ARG A 61 -2.03 8.39 -0.39
C ARG A 61 -1.06 7.47 0.33
N MET A 62 -1.59 6.49 1.06
CA MET A 62 -0.77 5.50 1.75
C MET A 62 -0.01 4.61 0.76
N GLU A 63 -0.65 4.22 -0.34
CA GLU A 63 -0.01 3.52 -1.46
C GLU A 63 1.09 4.37 -2.10
N SER A 64 0.81 5.66 -2.36
CA SER A 64 1.80 6.58 -2.92
C SER A 64 3.03 6.73 -2.02
N LEU A 65 2.83 6.81 -0.71
CA LEU A 65 3.91 6.81 0.28
C LEU A 65 4.73 5.51 0.19
N GLY A 66 4.05 4.36 0.18
CA GLY A 66 4.69 3.06 0.02
C GLY A 66 5.52 2.96 -1.26
N ARG A 67 4.97 3.43 -2.39
CA ARG A 67 5.66 3.44 -3.69
C ARG A 67 6.98 4.24 -3.63
N HIS A 68 6.96 5.40 -3.00
CA HIS A 68 8.17 6.22 -2.82
C HIS A 68 9.23 5.50 -1.98
N VAL A 69 8.81 4.93 -0.86
CA VAL A 69 9.69 4.18 0.04
C VAL A 69 10.28 2.95 -0.67
N GLY A 70 9.43 2.19 -1.37
CA GLY A 70 9.85 0.99 -2.10
C GLY A 70 10.89 1.28 -3.18
N ALA A 71 10.66 2.32 -3.98
CA ALA A 71 11.60 2.75 -5.01
C ALA A 71 12.97 3.13 -4.42
N ASN A 72 12.98 3.98 -3.39
CA ASN A 72 14.21 4.49 -2.78
C ASN A 72 14.99 3.38 -2.05
N LEU A 73 14.30 2.54 -1.27
CA LEU A 73 14.95 1.42 -0.60
C LEU A 73 15.55 0.42 -1.59
N THR A 74 14.86 0.13 -2.67
CA THR A 74 15.36 -0.76 -3.73
C THR A 74 16.65 -0.21 -4.34
N GLU A 75 16.70 1.09 -4.62
CA GLU A 75 17.91 1.73 -5.14
C GLU A 75 19.10 1.64 -4.16
N ILE A 76 18.85 1.88 -2.87
CA ILE A 76 19.85 1.76 -1.82
C ILE A 76 20.36 0.32 -1.71
N LEU A 77 19.45 -0.66 -1.71
CA LEU A 77 19.79 -2.08 -1.53
C LEU A 77 20.51 -2.69 -2.75
N LEU A 78 20.32 -2.11 -3.93
CA LEU A 78 20.98 -2.57 -5.17
C LEU A 78 22.33 -1.91 -5.43
N ARG A 79 22.69 -0.86 -4.70
CA ARG A 79 23.88 -0.04 -4.97
C ARG A 79 25.15 -0.86 -5.16
N ASP A 80 25.36 -1.86 -4.30
CA ASP A 80 26.58 -2.67 -4.27
C ASP A 80 26.32 -4.11 -4.76
N LYS A 81 25.21 -4.35 -5.47
CA LYS A 81 24.83 -5.69 -5.94
C LYS A 81 25.00 -5.85 -7.44
N PRO A 82 25.32 -7.07 -7.90
CA PRO A 82 25.30 -7.37 -9.31
C PRO A 82 23.89 -7.24 -9.88
N ARG A 83 23.81 -6.98 -11.18
CA ARG A 83 22.52 -6.94 -11.87
C ARG A 83 21.76 -8.24 -11.69
N LEU A 84 20.47 -8.14 -11.37
CA LEU A 84 19.55 -9.26 -11.31
C LEU A 84 19.06 -9.57 -12.73
N PRO A 85 19.48 -10.69 -13.35
CA PRO A 85 19.19 -10.95 -14.77
C PRO A 85 17.70 -11.26 -15.00
N ASP A 86 17.13 -12.14 -14.17
CA ASP A 86 15.80 -12.71 -14.38
C ASP A 86 14.71 -12.00 -13.58
N THR A 87 13.50 -11.98 -14.14
CA THR A 87 12.31 -11.44 -13.46
C THR A 87 12.06 -12.15 -12.12
N LEU A 88 12.23 -13.47 -12.09
CA LEU A 88 12.04 -14.24 -10.87
C LEU A 88 13.06 -13.85 -9.78
N ASP A 89 14.31 -13.60 -10.15
CA ASP A 89 15.34 -13.18 -9.18
C ASP A 89 15.05 -11.78 -8.63
N ARG A 90 14.53 -10.89 -9.46
CA ARG A 90 14.06 -9.55 -9.03
C ARG A 90 12.90 -9.66 -8.05
N VAL A 91 11.91 -10.53 -8.31
CA VAL A 91 10.80 -10.77 -7.38
C VAL A 91 11.29 -11.40 -6.08
N LYS A 92 12.22 -12.38 -6.16
CA LYS A 92 12.84 -12.99 -4.96
C LYS A 92 13.61 -11.97 -4.12
N PHE A 93 14.30 -11.03 -4.76
CA PHE A 93 14.98 -9.92 -4.06
C PHE A 93 13.97 -9.09 -3.24
N VAL A 94 12.83 -8.75 -3.82
CA VAL A 94 11.78 -8.03 -3.10
C VAL A 94 11.24 -8.85 -1.93
N CYS A 95 10.98 -10.15 -2.13
CA CYS A 95 10.45 -11.04 -1.09
C CYS A 95 11.42 -11.26 0.08
N LYS A 96 12.71 -11.28 -0.20
CA LYS A 96 13.74 -11.59 0.81
C LYS A 96 14.34 -10.33 1.41
N GLU A 97 14.92 -9.49 0.59
CA GLU A 97 15.76 -8.39 1.05
C GLU A 97 14.96 -7.14 1.41
N LEU A 98 14.16 -6.66 0.47
CA LEU A 98 13.33 -5.48 0.73
C LEU A 98 12.35 -5.75 1.87
N TRP A 99 11.65 -6.89 1.85
CA TRP A 99 10.69 -7.26 2.88
C TRP A 99 11.36 -7.36 4.26
N SER A 100 12.56 -7.94 4.33
CA SER A 100 13.33 -8.05 5.57
C SER A 100 13.77 -6.70 6.14
N VAL A 101 14.12 -5.75 5.30
CA VAL A 101 14.52 -4.40 5.74
C VAL A 101 13.33 -3.67 6.39
N VAL A 102 12.14 -3.79 5.81
CA VAL A 102 10.95 -3.07 6.28
C VAL A 102 10.29 -3.77 7.47
N TRP A 103 10.06 -5.09 7.38
CA TRP A 103 9.30 -5.83 8.40
C TRP A 103 10.12 -6.83 9.21
N ASN A 104 11.45 -6.90 8.98
CA ASN A 104 12.37 -7.80 9.66
C ASN A 104 11.98 -9.28 9.56
N LYS A 105 11.36 -9.65 8.45
CA LYS A 105 11.04 -11.03 8.04
C LYS A 105 10.99 -11.11 6.53
N GLN A 106 11.10 -12.32 6.00
CA GLN A 106 10.90 -12.58 4.58
C GLN A 106 9.45 -12.94 4.30
N ILE A 107 9.04 -12.87 3.03
CA ILE A 107 7.80 -13.47 2.56
C ILE A 107 7.86 -14.97 2.78
N ASP A 108 6.80 -15.54 3.37
CA ASP A 108 6.77 -16.97 3.72
C ASP A 108 6.61 -17.86 2.49
N ASN A 109 5.81 -17.42 1.50
CA ASN A 109 5.50 -18.22 0.33
C ASN A 109 5.46 -17.36 -0.94
N LEU A 110 6.18 -17.80 -1.97
CA LEU A 110 6.14 -17.21 -3.31
C LEU A 110 5.67 -18.26 -4.30
N ARG A 111 4.52 -17.99 -4.95
CA ARG A 111 3.97 -18.83 -6.01
C ARG A 111 3.97 -18.07 -7.32
N THR A 112 4.12 -18.77 -8.42
CA THR A 112 3.99 -18.21 -9.77
C THR A 112 3.20 -19.17 -10.67
N ASN A 113 2.42 -18.61 -11.58
CA ASN A 113 1.74 -19.37 -12.61
C ASN A 113 2.54 -19.45 -13.93
N HIS A 114 3.78 -18.96 -13.98
CA HIS A 114 4.62 -18.84 -15.17
C HIS A 114 4.00 -18.03 -16.33
N ARG A 115 2.87 -17.34 -16.10
CA ARG A 115 2.17 -16.47 -17.05
C ARG A 115 2.17 -15.01 -16.60
N GLY A 116 3.17 -14.63 -15.81
CA GLY A 116 3.31 -13.26 -15.34
C GLY A 116 2.51 -12.91 -14.07
N VAL A 117 2.01 -13.90 -13.35
CA VAL A 117 1.37 -13.68 -12.04
C VAL A 117 2.21 -14.30 -10.94
N PHE A 118 2.51 -13.51 -9.91
CA PHE A 118 3.18 -13.93 -8.69
C PHE A 118 2.26 -13.69 -7.50
N VAL A 119 2.19 -14.64 -6.59
CA VAL A 119 1.45 -14.51 -5.34
C VAL A 119 2.45 -14.59 -4.19
N LEU A 120 2.56 -13.49 -3.45
CA LEU A 120 3.42 -13.36 -2.29
C LEU A 120 2.54 -13.49 -1.04
N GLN A 121 2.80 -14.49 -0.20
CA GLN A 121 2.03 -14.75 1.02
C GLN A 121 2.88 -14.48 2.25
N ASP A 122 2.35 -13.70 3.17
CA ASP A 122 2.88 -13.46 4.50
C ASP A 122 1.88 -13.99 5.54
N GLN A 123 2.29 -15.00 6.31
CA GLN A 123 1.43 -15.70 7.27
C GLN A 123 1.29 -14.95 8.61
N ALA A 124 2.18 -14.02 8.87
CA ALA A 124 2.19 -13.21 10.07
C ALA A 124 2.68 -11.80 9.73
N PHE A 125 1.90 -11.11 8.89
CA PHE A 125 2.24 -9.77 8.43
C PHE A 125 2.26 -8.80 9.62
N ARG A 126 3.44 -8.31 9.90
CA ARG A 126 3.72 -7.58 11.12
C ARG A 126 2.84 -6.34 11.30
N ALA A 127 2.61 -5.59 10.22
CA ALA A 127 1.78 -4.39 10.28
C ALA A 127 0.33 -4.68 10.71
N LEU A 128 -0.15 -5.91 10.55
CA LEU A 128 -1.48 -6.33 10.98
C LEU A 128 -1.51 -6.98 12.36
N MET A 129 -0.35 -7.31 12.94
CA MET A 129 -0.28 -7.94 14.28
C MET A 129 -0.53 -6.95 15.42
N ALA A 130 -0.35 -5.66 15.19
CA ALA A 130 -0.53 -4.60 16.19
C ALA A 130 -2.01 -4.20 16.42
N LEU A 131 -2.97 -4.90 15.78
CA LEU A 131 -4.39 -4.59 15.84
C LEU A 131 -5.01 -5.01 17.18
N GLY A 132 -5.21 -4.03 18.07
CA GLY A 132 -5.79 -4.27 19.40
C GLY A 132 -7.31 -4.04 19.50
N GLN A 133 -8.00 -3.52 18.46
CA GLN A 133 -9.42 -3.17 18.52
C GLN A 133 -10.17 -3.60 17.25
N PRO A 134 -11.31 -4.31 17.35
CA PRO A 134 -12.03 -4.86 16.19
C PRO A 134 -12.69 -3.81 15.30
N ASP A 135 -13.18 -2.71 15.84
CA ASP A 135 -14.01 -1.74 15.07
C ASP A 135 -13.21 -0.79 14.17
N ALA A 136 -11.96 -0.48 14.52
CA ALA A 136 -11.06 0.29 13.66
C ALA A 136 -10.19 -0.60 12.74
N ALA A 137 -10.31 -1.92 12.89
CA ALA A 137 -9.42 -2.89 12.26
C ALA A 137 -9.49 -2.83 10.73
N HIS A 138 -10.68 -2.77 10.13
CA HIS A 138 -10.83 -2.84 8.68
C HIS A 138 -10.15 -1.69 7.95
N VAL A 139 -10.31 -0.46 8.43
CA VAL A 139 -9.71 0.72 7.79
C VAL A 139 -8.19 0.71 7.98
N TYR A 140 -7.73 0.35 9.17
CA TYR A 140 -6.30 0.21 9.43
C TYR A 140 -5.65 -0.90 8.59
N VAL A 141 -6.29 -2.07 8.49
CA VAL A 141 -5.86 -3.16 7.60
C VAL A 141 -5.72 -2.67 6.17
N SER A 142 -6.75 -2.03 5.62
CA SER A 142 -6.74 -1.47 4.28
C SER A 142 -5.57 -0.50 4.06
N MET A 143 -5.32 0.40 5.00
CA MET A 143 -4.23 1.37 4.93
C MET A 143 -2.85 0.69 4.94
N GLN A 144 -2.64 -0.32 5.80
CA GLN A 144 -1.37 -1.05 5.86
C GLN A 144 -1.13 -1.88 4.60
N LEU A 145 -2.18 -2.52 4.08
CA LEU A 145 -2.11 -3.24 2.80
C LEU A 145 -1.83 -2.31 1.63
N SER A 146 -2.42 -1.11 1.62
CA SER A 146 -2.16 -0.09 0.59
C SER A 146 -0.70 0.36 0.62
N PHE A 147 -0.12 0.60 1.82
CA PHE A 147 1.30 0.91 1.95
C PHE A 147 2.18 -0.23 1.41
N ALA A 148 1.89 -1.47 1.81
CA ALA A 148 2.66 -2.64 1.37
C ALA A 148 2.54 -2.87 -0.14
N SER A 149 1.35 -2.68 -0.72
CA SER A 149 1.13 -2.72 -2.17
C SER A 149 1.94 -1.65 -2.89
N GLY A 150 1.91 -0.42 -2.39
CA GLY A 150 2.72 0.68 -2.90
C GLY A 150 4.22 0.37 -2.82
N LEU A 151 4.69 -0.18 -1.70
CA LEU A 151 6.09 -0.59 -1.53
C LEU A 151 6.52 -1.60 -2.60
N LEU A 152 5.70 -2.61 -2.86
CA LEU A 152 5.93 -3.61 -3.90
C LEU A 152 5.93 -2.96 -5.29
N LEU A 153 4.94 -2.10 -5.59
CA LEU A 153 4.85 -1.39 -6.86
C LEU A 153 6.10 -0.54 -7.12
N GLY A 154 6.51 0.27 -6.15
CA GLY A 154 7.69 1.13 -6.29
C GLY A 154 8.99 0.34 -6.47
N ALA A 155 9.13 -0.76 -5.73
CA ALA A 155 10.29 -1.63 -5.84
C ALA A 155 10.37 -2.33 -7.19
N LEU A 156 9.27 -2.92 -7.65
CA LEU A 156 9.21 -3.64 -8.92
C LEU A 156 9.37 -2.71 -10.12
N ASP A 157 8.79 -1.52 -10.06
CA ASP A 157 8.97 -0.47 -11.06
C ASP A 157 10.45 -0.07 -11.18
N ARG A 158 11.13 0.13 -10.04
CA ARG A 158 12.57 0.45 -10.02
C ARG A 158 13.44 -0.70 -10.56
N LEU A 159 12.99 -1.93 -10.42
CA LEU A 159 13.61 -3.12 -11.01
C LEU A 159 13.28 -3.29 -12.51
N GLY A 160 12.50 -2.40 -13.11
CA GLY A 160 12.08 -2.47 -14.51
C GLY A 160 11.00 -3.53 -14.75
N ILE A 161 10.14 -3.78 -13.79
CA ILE A 161 9.02 -4.72 -13.87
C ILE A 161 7.71 -3.95 -13.70
N PRO A 162 7.10 -3.45 -14.79
CA PRO A 162 5.79 -2.84 -14.71
C PRO A 162 4.73 -3.88 -14.32
N CYS A 163 3.99 -3.61 -13.25
CA CYS A 163 3.02 -4.55 -12.71
C CYS A 163 1.85 -3.82 -12.03
N SER A 164 0.79 -4.56 -11.75
CA SER A 164 -0.23 -4.20 -10.79
C SER A 164 -0.13 -5.09 -9.56
N VAL A 165 -0.44 -4.55 -8.40
CA VAL A 165 -0.46 -5.28 -7.13
C VAL A 165 -1.84 -5.17 -6.52
N GLN A 166 -2.40 -6.30 -6.13
CA GLN A 166 -3.65 -6.38 -5.41
C GLN A 166 -3.40 -7.13 -4.10
N ALA A 167 -3.70 -6.49 -2.98
CA ALA A 167 -3.54 -7.09 -1.66
C ALA A 167 -4.86 -7.62 -1.14
N ASP A 168 -4.79 -8.72 -0.40
CA ASP A 168 -5.90 -9.34 0.28
C ASP A 168 -5.47 -9.84 1.66
N ALA A 169 -6.33 -9.66 2.68
CA ALA A 169 -6.15 -10.16 4.04
C ALA A 169 -7.50 -10.62 4.60
N GLU A 170 -7.99 -11.75 4.11
CA GLU A 170 -9.26 -12.35 4.57
C GLU A 170 -9.22 -12.71 6.05
N TYR A 171 -8.06 -13.17 6.54
CA TYR A 171 -7.84 -13.55 7.94
C TYR A 171 -6.57 -12.91 8.50
N PRO A 172 -6.61 -11.63 8.92
CA PRO A 172 -5.44 -10.99 9.54
C PRO A 172 -4.92 -11.79 10.76
N PRO A 173 -3.61 -11.94 10.93
CA PRO A 173 -2.52 -11.23 10.24
C PRO A 173 -2.02 -11.88 8.94
N VAL A 174 -2.71 -12.89 8.41
CA VAL A 174 -2.36 -13.52 7.13
C VAL A 174 -2.76 -12.58 6.00
N CYS A 175 -1.85 -12.32 5.07
CA CYS A 175 -2.13 -11.55 3.87
C CYS A 175 -1.46 -12.14 2.62
N SER A 176 -1.99 -11.80 1.46
CA SER A 176 -1.44 -12.16 0.17
C SER A 176 -1.41 -10.96 -0.78
N PHE A 177 -0.35 -10.88 -1.57
CA PHE A 177 -0.17 -9.84 -2.59
C PHE A 177 -0.10 -10.52 -3.96
N HIS A 178 -1.08 -10.22 -4.80
CA HIS A 178 -1.17 -10.69 -6.17
C HIS A 178 -0.49 -9.69 -7.09
N VAL A 179 0.72 -10.02 -7.54
CA VAL A 179 1.51 -9.20 -8.48
C VAL A 179 1.27 -9.72 -9.89
N ARG A 180 0.68 -8.89 -10.74
CA ARG A 180 0.44 -9.21 -12.14
C ARG A 180 1.31 -8.33 -13.02
N LEU A 181 2.20 -8.96 -13.79
CA LEU A 181 3.04 -8.24 -14.74
C LEU A 181 2.19 -7.66 -15.87
N MET A 182 2.48 -6.43 -16.24
CA MET A 182 1.92 -5.81 -17.43
C MET A 182 2.75 -6.26 -18.63
N SER A 183 2.11 -6.85 -19.63
CA SER A 183 2.76 -7.15 -20.91
C SER A 183 3.18 -5.82 -21.54
N ILE A 184 4.45 -5.69 -21.88
CA ILE A 184 4.98 -4.61 -22.73
C ILE A 184 4.60 -4.90 -24.17
#